data_d8aff979a74067899198d0b5808ba33c
#
_entry.id   d8aff979a74067899198d0b5808ba33c
#
_cell.length_a   1.000
_cell.length_b   1.000
_cell.length_c   1.000
_cell.angle_alpha   90.00
_cell.angle_beta   90.00
_cell.angle_gamma   90.00
#
_symmetry.space_group_name_H-M   'P 1'
#
loop_
_entity.id
_entity.type
_entity.pdbx_description
1 polymer ?
#
loop_
_entity_poly.entity_id
_entity_poly.type
_entity_poly.pdbx_seq_one_letter_code
_entity_poly.pdbx_strand_id
1 'polypeptide(L)'
;IKRNFFSFKTSTSYSNIIFHLKYFSLSIIHSMSIQDNFRLAMRRYIYSVSIMSNKDDEGGSNAITVSSVTSISMDPPSLLICINKAARIHDTLKIGSKFCINLLNKDQKELSNICSDEDSYEERFKDENWNIEKIPFLTNAQANIFCKVDKLTSYHTHTIVVGLVEDANHSNEISTLT
;
A
#
# COMPACT_ATOMS: atom_id res chain seq x y z
N ILE A 1 -67.82 -57.09 7.26
CA ILE A 1 -66.90 -56.28 8.09
C ILE A 1 -65.84 -55.73 7.17
N LYS A 2 -65.97 -54.43 6.77
CA LYS A 2 -65.02 -53.73 5.93
C LYS A 2 -64.08 -52.95 6.83
N ARG A 3 -62.74 -53.15 6.70
CA ARG A 3 -61.73 -52.33 7.30
C ARG A 3 -61.28 -51.27 6.28
N ASN A 4 -61.50 -50.01 6.63
CA ASN A 4 -60.95 -48.85 5.89
C ASN A 4 -59.47 -48.69 6.26
N PHE A 5 -58.56 -48.69 5.27
CA PHE A 5 -57.20 -48.25 5.41
C PHE A 5 -57.09 -46.76 5.05
N PHE A 6 -56.78 -45.96 6.05
CA PHE A 6 -56.41 -44.54 5.80
C PHE A 6 -54.92 -44.51 5.40
N SER A 7 -54.65 -44.11 4.18
CA SER A 7 -53.31 -43.83 3.70
C SER A 7 -52.99 -42.38 3.98
N PHE A 8 -52.07 -42.11 4.89
CA PHE A 8 -51.50 -40.76 5.08
C PHE A 8 -50.45 -40.51 4.01
N LYS A 9 -50.71 -39.59 3.07
CA LYS A 9 -49.71 -39.00 2.19
C LYS A 9 -48.98 -37.89 2.93
N THR A 10 -47.78 -38.17 3.46
CA THR A 10 -46.86 -37.16 3.94
C THR A 10 -45.61 -37.19 3.04
N SER A 11 -45.62 -36.44 1.95
CA SER A 11 -44.44 -36.34 1.08
C SER A 11 -44.38 -35.09 0.24
N THR A 12 -44.80 -33.91 0.72
CA THR A 12 -44.64 -32.70 -0.11
C THR A 12 -44.15 -31.45 0.66
N SER A 13 -43.91 -31.58 1.96
CA SER A 13 -43.58 -30.39 2.76
C SER A 13 -42.08 -30.20 3.04
N TYR A 14 -41.29 -31.27 3.00
CA TYR A 14 -39.86 -31.16 3.35
C TYR A 14 -38.95 -30.68 2.19
N SER A 15 -39.35 -31.00 0.94
CA SER A 15 -38.56 -30.58 -0.25
C SER A 15 -38.61 -29.06 -0.44
N ASN A 16 -39.75 -28.43 -0.18
CA ASN A 16 -39.89 -26.98 -0.35
C ASN A 16 -39.19 -26.17 0.77
N ILE A 17 -39.13 -26.71 2.00
CA ILE A 17 -38.42 -26.04 3.10
C ILE A 17 -36.91 -26.10 2.87
N ILE A 18 -36.35 -27.23 2.39
CA ILE A 18 -34.94 -27.38 2.09
C ILE A 18 -34.54 -26.51 0.87
N PHE A 19 -35.46 -26.38 -0.12
CA PHE A 19 -35.21 -25.52 -1.29
C PHE A 19 -35.21 -24.04 -0.89
N HIS A 20 -36.15 -23.59 -0.06
CA HIS A 20 -36.18 -22.22 0.48
C HIS A 20 -34.98 -21.92 1.39
N LEU A 21 -34.52 -22.85 2.22
CA LEU A 21 -33.34 -22.67 3.05
C LEU A 21 -32.04 -22.63 2.23
N LYS A 22 -31.95 -23.39 1.14
CA LYS A 22 -30.81 -23.29 0.20
C LYS A 22 -30.78 -21.93 -0.54
N TYR A 23 -31.94 -21.43 -0.97
CA TYR A 23 -32.02 -20.12 -1.62
C TYR A 23 -31.85 -18.96 -0.63
N PHE A 24 -32.30 -19.09 0.62
CA PHE A 24 -32.07 -18.11 1.66
C PHE A 24 -30.61 -18.08 2.14
N SER A 25 -29.92 -19.22 2.15
CA SER A 25 -28.47 -19.30 2.41
C SER A 25 -27.61 -18.74 1.27
N LEU A 26 -28.09 -18.78 0.02
CA LEU A 26 -27.36 -18.21 -1.12
C LEU A 26 -27.60 -16.69 -1.29
N SER A 27 -28.64 -16.12 -0.67
CA SER A 27 -28.92 -14.67 -0.77
C SER A 27 -28.19 -13.81 0.26
N ILE A 28 -27.39 -14.40 1.16
CA ILE A 28 -26.45 -13.70 2.06
C ILE A 28 -25.01 -13.83 1.54
N ILE A 29 -24.84 -14.00 0.24
CA ILE A 29 -23.57 -13.61 -0.36
C ILE A 29 -23.65 -12.09 -0.45
N HIS A 30 -23.20 -11.43 0.61
CA HIS A 30 -22.91 -10.00 0.57
C HIS A 30 -22.01 -9.80 -0.65
N SER A 31 -22.56 -9.24 -1.75
CA SER A 31 -21.73 -8.95 -2.92
C SER A 31 -20.67 -7.98 -2.44
N MET A 32 -19.42 -8.44 -2.41
CA MET A 32 -18.28 -7.58 -2.03
C MET A 32 -18.31 -6.33 -2.90
N SER A 33 -18.05 -5.18 -2.30
CA SER A 33 -17.97 -3.93 -3.04
C SER A 33 -16.87 -4.00 -4.11
N ILE A 34 -16.96 -3.17 -5.15
CA ILE A 34 -15.88 -3.03 -6.15
C ILE A 34 -14.56 -2.70 -5.45
N GLN A 35 -14.61 -1.86 -4.41
CA GLN A 35 -13.44 -1.47 -3.63
C GLN A 35 -12.79 -2.66 -2.91
N ASP A 36 -13.61 -3.55 -2.32
CA ASP A 36 -13.10 -4.74 -1.63
C ASP A 36 -12.50 -5.74 -2.61
N ASN A 37 -13.20 -5.99 -3.73
CA ASN A 37 -12.69 -6.87 -4.78
C ASN A 37 -11.38 -6.33 -5.37
N PHE A 38 -11.31 -5.02 -5.63
CA PHE A 38 -10.10 -4.37 -6.12
C PHE A 38 -8.95 -4.49 -5.11
N ARG A 39 -9.20 -4.21 -3.83
CA ARG A 39 -8.21 -4.37 -2.76
C ARG A 39 -7.67 -5.80 -2.69
N LEU A 40 -8.53 -6.81 -2.78
CA LEU A 40 -8.13 -8.21 -2.80
C LEU A 40 -7.33 -8.57 -4.05
N ALA A 41 -7.69 -8.04 -5.21
CA ALA A 41 -6.92 -8.23 -6.45
C ALA A 41 -5.53 -7.62 -6.33
N MET A 42 -5.41 -6.37 -5.83
CA MET A 42 -4.12 -5.70 -5.65
C MET A 42 -3.20 -6.43 -4.66
N ARG A 43 -3.74 -7.13 -3.66
CA ARG A 43 -2.96 -7.99 -2.75
C ARG A 43 -2.30 -9.20 -3.43
N ARG A 44 -2.57 -9.47 -4.71
CA ARG A 44 -1.90 -10.54 -5.49
C ARG A 44 -0.63 -10.05 -6.18
N TYR A 45 -0.45 -8.73 -6.28
CA TYR A 45 0.79 -8.17 -6.80
C TYR A 45 1.89 -8.24 -5.75
N ILE A 46 3.09 -8.61 -6.19
CA ILE A 46 4.30 -8.50 -5.39
C ILE A 46 4.95 -7.17 -5.73
N TYR A 47 5.15 -6.35 -4.72
CA TYR A 47 5.81 -5.05 -4.84
C TYR A 47 7.04 -5.02 -3.95
N SER A 48 8.07 -4.32 -4.41
CA SER A 48 9.16 -3.93 -3.51
C SER A 48 8.64 -2.87 -2.53
N VAL A 49 9.01 -3.01 -1.26
CA VAL A 49 8.66 -2.06 -0.22
C VAL A 49 9.75 -1.00 -0.13
N SER A 50 9.35 0.26 -0.12
CA SER A 50 10.24 1.41 0.01
C SER A 50 9.75 2.37 1.09
N ILE A 51 10.63 3.22 1.60
CA ILE A 51 10.28 4.40 2.39
C ILE A 51 10.63 5.63 1.57
N MET A 52 9.62 6.49 1.35
CA MET A 52 9.86 7.85 0.88
C MET A 52 10.17 8.73 2.07
N SER A 53 11.24 9.52 1.98
CA SER A 53 11.66 10.45 3.03
C SER A 53 12.03 11.81 2.46
N ASN A 54 11.76 12.89 3.21
CA ASN A 54 12.15 14.24 2.87
C ASN A 54 12.32 15.13 4.12
N LYS A 55 12.72 16.36 3.90
CA LYS A 55 12.60 17.43 4.89
C LYS A 55 11.52 18.42 4.47
N ASP A 56 10.81 18.93 5.48
CA ASP A 56 9.95 20.11 5.30
C ASP A 56 10.76 21.41 5.28
N ASP A 57 10.06 22.54 5.11
CA ASP A 57 10.69 23.86 5.06
C ASP A 57 11.28 24.33 6.40
N GLU A 58 10.85 23.71 7.52
CA GLU A 58 11.34 24.00 8.87
C GLU A 58 12.53 23.11 9.24
N GLY A 59 12.89 22.15 8.38
CA GLY A 59 13.97 21.17 8.57
C GLY A 59 13.54 19.91 9.29
N GLY A 60 12.24 19.72 9.55
CA GLY A 60 11.67 18.50 10.09
C GLY A 60 11.79 17.34 9.11
N SER A 61 12.17 16.17 9.61
CA SER A 61 12.28 14.95 8.80
C SER A 61 10.95 14.22 8.72
N ASN A 62 10.57 13.80 7.50
CA ASN A 62 9.35 13.04 7.24
C ASN A 62 9.67 11.74 6.50
N ALA A 63 8.93 10.69 6.81
CA ALA A 63 9.08 9.37 6.17
C ALA A 63 7.74 8.66 6.10
N ILE A 64 7.48 7.92 5.01
CA ILE A 64 6.30 7.09 4.83
C ILE A 64 6.64 5.85 4.01
N THR A 65 6.06 4.71 4.37
CA THR A 65 6.16 3.48 3.57
C THR A 65 5.33 3.59 2.31
N VAL A 66 5.94 3.25 1.18
CA VAL A 66 5.34 3.26 -0.15
C VAL A 66 5.64 1.97 -0.91
N SER A 67 4.68 1.52 -1.72
CA SER A 67 4.83 0.37 -2.64
C SER A 67 4.53 0.73 -4.10
N SER A 68 4.19 1.99 -4.37
CA SER A 68 3.74 2.47 -5.69
C SER A 68 4.86 3.10 -6.53
N VAL A 69 6.12 2.77 -6.24
CA VAL A 69 7.27 3.33 -6.97
C VAL A 69 7.39 2.67 -8.34
N THR A 70 7.45 3.48 -9.39
CA THR A 70 7.60 3.00 -10.77
C THR A 70 8.53 3.92 -11.56
N SER A 71 9.54 3.34 -12.22
CA SER A 71 10.37 4.06 -13.21
C SER A 71 9.52 4.42 -14.43
N ILE A 72 9.64 5.65 -14.93
CA ILE A 72 8.88 6.14 -16.10
C ILE A 72 9.74 6.56 -17.28
N SER A 73 10.97 7.01 -17.05
CA SER A 73 11.92 7.40 -18.12
C SER A 73 13.35 7.19 -17.65
N MET A 74 14.24 6.95 -18.62
CA MET A 74 15.69 6.95 -18.40
C MET A 74 16.37 8.17 -19.01
N ASP A 75 15.67 8.97 -19.80
CA ASP A 75 16.15 10.22 -20.36
C ASP A 75 15.04 11.28 -20.35
N PRO A 76 15.05 12.21 -19.38
CA PRO A 76 15.85 12.17 -18.15
C PRO A 76 15.38 11.06 -17.20
N PRO A 77 16.27 10.52 -16.33
CA PRO A 77 15.89 9.52 -15.36
C PRO A 77 14.80 10.03 -14.43
N SER A 78 13.70 9.30 -14.35
CA SER A 78 12.53 9.73 -13.57
C SER A 78 11.69 8.55 -13.10
N LEU A 79 10.98 8.78 -12.00
CA LEU A 79 10.05 7.82 -11.39
C LEU A 79 8.75 8.51 -10.99
N LEU A 80 7.70 7.71 -10.75
CA LEU A 80 6.48 8.17 -10.12
C LEU A 80 6.21 7.41 -8.81
N ILE A 81 5.49 8.09 -7.91
CA ILE A 81 4.90 7.53 -6.69
C ILE A 81 3.51 8.11 -6.48
N CYS A 82 2.61 7.34 -5.85
CA CYS A 82 1.30 7.80 -5.43
C CYS A 82 1.28 8.02 -3.92
N ILE A 83 1.06 9.25 -3.49
CA ILE A 83 1.03 9.63 -2.07
C ILE A 83 -0.40 9.99 -1.66
N ASN A 84 -0.89 9.38 -0.58
CA ASN A 84 -2.18 9.68 0.00
C ASN A 84 -2.17 11.13 0.53
N LYS A 85 -3.20 11.91 0.18
CA LYS A 85 -3.35 13.30 0.64
C LYS A 85 -3.53 13.45 2.15
N ALA A 86 -3.97 12.39 2.83
CA ALA A 86 -4.08 12.38 4.29
C ALA A 86 -2.75 12.11 5.02
N ALA A 87 -1.70 11.68 4.31
CA ALA A 87 -0.40 11.45 4.93
C ALA A 87 0.35 12.77 5.17
N ARG A 88 0.96 12.94 6.35
CA ARG A 88 1.68 14.17 6.75
C ARG A 88 2.74 14.62 5.74
N ILE A 89 3.48 13.67 5.16
CA ILE A 89 4.50 13.98 4.14
C ILE A 89 3.91 14.63 2.89
N HIS A 90 2.60 14.44 2.62
CA HIS A 90 1.96 15.06 1.46
C HIS A 90 2.02 16.57 1.51
N ASP A 91 1.87 17.18 2.68
CA ASP A 91 1.86 18.65 2.86
C ASP A 91 3.23 19.29 2.61
N THR A 92 4.29 18.47 2.64
CA THR A 92 5.67 18.94 2.38
C THR A 92 6.06 18.87 0.90
N LEU A 93 5.18 18.27 0.04
CA LEU A 93 5.46 18.05 -1.37
C LEU A 93 5.07 19.28 -2.21
N LYS A 94 6.04 19.90 -2.82
CA LYS A 94 5.87 20.98 -3.80
C LYS A 94 6.86 20.82 -4.95
N ILE A 95 6.59 21.41 -6.10
CA ILE A 95 7.51 21.43 -7.23
C ILE A 95 8.88 21.92 -6.76
N GLY A 96 9.92 21.16 -7.07
CA GLY A 96 11.29 21.47 -6.68
C GLY A 96 11.73 20.96 -5.31
N SER A 97 10.82 20.48 -4.43
CA SER A 97 11.22 19.84 -3.18
C SER A 97 11.97 18.55 -3.45
N LYS A 98 12.89 18.21 -2.54
CA LYS A 98 13.72 17.01 -2.67
C LYS A 98 13.24 15.90 -1.77
N PHE A 99 13.39 14.67 -2.22
CA PHE A 99 13.05 13.47 -1.46
C PHE A 99 13.98 12.30 -1.81
N CYS A 100 14.02 11.30 -0.96
CA CYS A 100 14.69 10.03 -1.22
C CYS A 100 13.70 8.89 -1.22
N ILE A 101 13.84 7.95 -2.16
CA ILE A 101 13.22 6.62 -2.10
C ILE A 101 14.26 5.66 -1.58
N ASN A 102 14.00 5.09 -0.40
CA ASN A 102 14.82 4.09 0.24
C ASN A 102 14.20 2.72 -0.06
N LEU A 103 14.75 1.96 -0.99
CA LEU A 103 14.33 0.59 -1.28
C LEU A 103 14.80 -0.30 -0.12
N LEU A 104 13.88 -0.94 0.59
CA LEU A 104 14.19 -1.68 1.79
C LEU A 104 14.79 -3.06 1.50
N ASN A 105 15.71 -3.49 2.34
CA ASN A 105 16.15 -4.87 2.39
C ASN A 105 15.20 -5.71 3.27
N LYS A 106 15.31 -7.05 3.18
CA LYS A 106 14.41 -8.00 3.87
C LYS A 106 14.40 -7.85 5.40
N ASP A 107 15.46 -7.33 6.00
CA ASP A 107 15.62 -7.20 7.45
C ASP A 107 14.97 -5.91 7.99
N GLN A 108 14.49 -5.02 7.11
CA GLN A 108 13.88 -3.73 7.45
C GLN A 108 12.35 -3.75 7.52
N LYS A 109 11.74 -4.94 7.69
CA LYS A 109 10.28 -5.10 7.78
C LYS A 109 9.68 -4.29 8.94
N GLU A 110 10.32 -4.28 10.11
CA GLU A 110 9.82 -3.53 11.27
C GLU A 110 9.82 -2.02 11.00
N LEU A 111 10.88 -1.50 10.42
CA LEU A 111 10.95 -0.09 10.04
C LEU A 111 9.86 0.28 9.00
N SER A 112 9.56 -0.63 8.07
CA SER A 112 8.43 -0.47 7.13
C SER A 112 7.10 -0.35 7.87
N ASN A 113 6.86 -1.17 8.91
CA ASN A 113 5.64 -1.10 9.71
C ASN A 113 5.55 0.24 10.44
N ILE A 114 6.62 0.67 11.11
CA ILE A 114 6.70 1.95 11.83
C ILE A 114 6.40 3.13 10.87
N CYS A 115 6.99 3.13 9.69
CA CYS A 115 6.77 4.19 8.70
C CYS A 115 5.40 4.14 8.01
N SER A 116 4.65 3.04 8.14
CA SER A 116 3.28 2.91 7.61
C SER A 116 2.21 3.34 8.60
N ASP A 117 2.55 3.42 9.90
CA ASP A 117 1.64 3.73 11.00
C ASP A 117 1.75 5.21 11.39
N GLU A 118 0.62 5.94 11.37
CA GLU A 118 0.59 7.35 11.76
C GLU A 118 0.77 7.54 13.28
N ASP A 119 0.38 6.58 14.11
CA ASP A 119 0.54 6.64 15.56
C ASP A 119 2.02 6.46 15.97
N SER A 120 2.83 5.85 15.10
CA SER A 120 4.27 5.62 15.29
C SER A 120 5.17 6.73 14.69
N TYR A 121 4.62 7.92 14.39
CA TYR A 121 5.36 8.98 13.70
C TYR A 121 6.67 9.37 14.38
N GLU A 122 6.66 9.50 15.70
CA GLU A 122 7.84 9.89 16.50
C GLU A 122 8.93 8.79 16.57
N GLU A 123 8.58 7.55 16.19
CA GLU A 123 9.49 6.41 16.19
C GLU A 123 10.27 6.28 14.87
N ARG A 124 9.81 6.91 13.78
CA ARG A 124 10.28 6.68 12.41
C ARG A 124 11.77 6.92 12.22
N PHE A 125 12.36 7.86 12.95
CA PHE A 125 13.77 8.26 12.84
C PHE A 125 14.64 7.81 14.01
N LYS A 126 14.17 6.88 14.84
CA LYS A 126 14.97 6.33 15.97
C LYS A 126 15.98 5.27 15.53
N ASP A 127 15.84 4.70 14.34
CA ASP A 127 16.81 3.75 13.78
C ASP A 127 18.14 4.47 13.51
N GLU A 128 19.26 3.89 13.97
CA GLU A 128 20.60 4.47 13.87
C GLU A 128 21.14 4.55 12.43
N ASN A 129 20.51 3.83 11.50
CA ASN A 129 20.90 3.84 10.10
C ASN A 129 20.35 5.03 9.31
N TRP A 130 19.53 5.89 9.92
CA TRP A 130 19.12 7.13 9.28
C TRP A 130 20.25 8.16 9.22
N ASN A 131 20.63 8.59 8.02
CA ASN A 131 21.34 9.85 7.82
C ASN A 131 20.31 10.95 7.59
N ILE A 132 20.24 11.92 8.51
CA ILE A 132 19.24 13.00 8.50
C ILE A 132 19.84 14.40 8.26
N GLU A 133 21.10 14.50 7.83
CA GLU A 133 21.77 15.80 7.67
C GLU A 133 21.12 16.68 6.59
N LYS A 134 20.86 16.12 5.42
CA LYS A 134 20.23 16.81 4.27
C LYS A 134 18.88 16.19 3.96
N ILE A 135 18.78 15.41 2.88
CA ILE A 135 17.59 14.59 2.60
C ILE A 135 17.74 13.33 3.45
N PRO A 136 16.78 13.00 4.33
CA PRO A 136 16.86 11.78 5.12
C PRO A 136 16.97 10.55 4.21
N PHE A 137 17.90 9.64 4.52
CA PHE A 137 18.01 8.35 3.84
C PHE A 137 18.59 7.27 4.75
N LEU A 138 18.28 6.00 4.45
CA LEU A 138 18.78 4.84 5.18
C LEU A 138 20.11 4.38 4.59
N THR A 139 21.17 4.40 5.38
CA THR A 139 22.52 4.02 4.97
C THR A 139 22.65 2.54 4.63
N ASN A 140 21.77 1.71 5.18
CA ASN A 140 21.71 0.26 5.00
C ASN A 140 20.55 -0.20 4.10
N ALA A 141 19.92 0.71 3.35
CA ALA A 141 18.90 0.35 2.37
C ALA A 141 19.50 -0.47 1.21
N GLN A 142 18.64 -1.21 0.50
CA GLN A 142 19.03 -1.93 -0.72
C GLN A 142 19.43 -0.96 -1.85
N ALA A 143 18.73 0.17 -1.92
CA ALA A 143 19.08 1.30 -2.79
C ALA A 143 18.47 2.59 -2.23
N ASN A 144 19.13 3.72 -2.55
CA ASN A 144 18.60 5.06 -2.30
C ASN A 144 18.54 5.80 -3.64
N ILE A 145 17.38 6.38 -3.95
CA ILE A 145 17.16 7.16 -5.17
C ILE A 145 16.77 8.56 -4.75
N PHE A 146 17.65 9.52 -4.97
CA PHE A 146 17.45 10.93 -4.61
C PHE A 146 16.79 11.65 -5.77
N CYS A 147 15.65 12.28 -5.49
CA CYS A 147 14.81 12.88 -6.50
C CYS A 147 14.47 14.33 -6.14
N LYS A 148 14.13 15.08 -7.19
CA LYS A 148 13.49 16.38 -7.11
C LYS A 148 12.09 16.29 -7.72
N VAL A 149 11.09 16.80 -7.02
CA VAL A 149 9.69 16.84 -7.52
C VAL A 149 9.63 17.71 -8.78
N ASP A 150 9.26 17.08 -9.90
CA ASP A 150 9.09 17.72 -11.20
C ASP A 150 7.62 18.06 -11.48
N LYS A 151 6.72 17.11 -11.15
CA LYS A 151 5.29 17.26 -11.39
C LYS A 151 4.44 16.65 -10.30
N LEU A 152 3.34 17.35 -9.97
CA LEU A 152 2.30 16.87 -9.05
C LEU A 152 0.97 16.82 -9.80
N THR A 153 0.30 15.67 -9.77
CA THR A 153 -1.02 15.50 -10.38
C THR A 153 -1.99 14.96 -9.34
N SER A 154 -2.95 15.79 -8.94
CA SER A 154 -4.00 15.39 -7.99
C SER A 154 -4.94 14.38 -8.64
N TYR A 155 -5.18 13.25 -7.95
CA TYR A 155 -6.12 12.22 -8.38
C TYR A 155 -6.89 11.66 -7.17
N HIS A 156 -8.14 12.09 -7.00
CA HIS A 156 -9.01 11.72 -5.88
C HIS A 156 -8.30 11.81 -4.52
N THR A 157 -8.11 10.70 -3.83
CA THR A 157 -7.48 10.60 -2.49
C THR A 157 -5.96 10.67 -2.51
N HIS A 158 -5.34 10.65 -3.69
CA HIS A 158 -3.89 10.63 -3.84
C HIS A 158 -3.39 11.77 -4.73
N THR A 159 -2.10 12.00 -4.64
CA THR A 159 -1.33 12.80 -5.59
C THR A 159 -0.29 11.91 -6.25
N ILE A 160 -0.26 11.91 -7.57
CA ILE A 160 0.82 11.31 -8.36
C ILE A 160 1.97 12.30 -8.37
N VAL A 161 3.09 11.89 -7.81
CA VAL A 161 4.34 12.66 -7.73
C VAL A 161 5.30 12.10 -8.78
N VAL A 162 5.74 12.95 -9.70
CA VAL A 162 6.83 12.64 -10.63
C VAL A 162 8.11 13.25 -10.08
N GLY A 163 9.13 12.43 -9.90
CA GLY A 163 10.45 12.86 -9.45
C GLY A 163 11.51 12.67 -10.53
N LEU A 164 12.25 13.72 -10.82
CA LEU A 164 13.51 13.62 -11.56
C LEU A 164 14.59 13.06 -10.64
N VAL A 165 15.30 12.03 -11.09
CA VAL A 165 16.39 11.42 -10.33
C VAL A 165 17.62 12.32 -10.46
N GLU A 166 18.14 12.78 -9.32
CA GLU A 166 19.37 13.58 -9.24
C GLU A 166 20.60 12.74 -8.88
N ASP A 167 20.40 11.66 -8.11
CA ASP A 167 21.45 10.73 -7.69
C ASP A 167 20.85 9.38 -7.29
N ALA A 168 21.64 8.31 -7.34
CA ALA A 168 21.24 7.00 -6.86
C ALA A 168 22.44 6.16 -6.41
N ASN A 169 22.27 5.41 -5.33
CA ASN A 169 23.22 4.39 -4.89
C ASN A 169 22.47 3.06 -4.62
N HIS A 170 23.21 1.96 -4.59
CA HIS A 170 22.66 0.64 -4.36
C HIS A 170 23.66 -0.30 -3.69
N SER A 171 23.17 -1.30 -2.99
CA SER A 171 23.96 -2.43 -2.50
C SER A 171 24.38 -3.33 -3.67
N ASN A 172 25.52 -4.00 -3.52
CA ASN A 172 25.98 -5.00 -4.49
C ASN A 172 25.18 -6.31 -4.41
N GLU A 173 24.61 -6.60 -3.24
CA GLU A 173 23.79 -7.79 -3.03
C GLU A 173 22.30 -7.47 -3.13
N ILE A 174 21.53 -8.33 -3.79
CA ILE A 174 20.09 -8.18 -3.91
C ILE A 174 19.40 -8.91 -2.76
N SER A 175 18.76 -8.16 -1.87
CA SER A 175 18.01 -8.68 -0.71
C SER A 175 16.79 -7.80 -0.44
N THR A 176 15.96 -7.58 -1.45
CA THR A 176 14.84 -6.63 -1.40
C THR A 176 13.68 -7.17 -0.57
N LEU A 177 13.07 -6.30 0.26
CA LEU A 177 11.80 -6.57 0.97
C LEU A 177 10.62 -6.49 -0.02
N THR A 178 9.77 -7.54 -0.02
CA THR A 178 8.55 -7.64 -0.86
C THR A 178 7.33 -8.02 -0.02
#